data_a514ba5553542cfd403881a663e28973
#
_entry.id   a514ba5553542cfd403881a663e28973
#
_cell.length_a   1.000
_cell.length_b   1.000
_cell.length_c   1.000
_cell.angle_alpha   90.00
_cell.angle_beta   90.00
_cell.angle_gamma   90.00
#
_symmetry.space_group_name_H-M   'P 1'
#
loop_
_entity.id
_entity.type
_entity.pdbx_description
1 polymer ?
#
loop_
_entity_poly.entity_id
_entity_poly.type
_entity_poly.pdbx_seq_one_letter_code
_entity_poly.pdbx_strand_id
1 'polypeptide(L)'
;MSLLPQYTHIINPKLKHIYLTFDNEGNLVIKSPKVSQRKIEQLLLKKSSWINTSKEKIQQKKGRPLDFSNTLELYYLGEAYPLHLAQHSKKRIHFDFDGEKFTLFYHTYDERLFQIHFDRFYKNEAQEYIPSHVETWAEKMSLSPTDVRFRKTKRQWGSCSGKNVLSFNTMMMKLPHDVIEYIVIHELAHIRHKHHQKDFWQLVEQHLPDYKKKVKELKKYTT
;
A
#
# COMPACT_ATOMS: atom_id res chain seq x y z
N MET A 1 -20.10 13.67 28.69
CA MET A 1 -19.25 13.07 27.64
C MET A 1 -20.08 12.99 26.36
N SER A 2 -19.57 13.51 25.24
CA SER A 2 -20.33 13.51 23.98
C SER A 2 -20.48 12.06 23.50
N LEU A 3 -21.72 11.61 23.33
CA LEU A 3 -22.09 10.28 22.82
C LEU A 3 -21.76 10.10 21.31
N LEU A 4 -21.34 11.18 20.65
CA LEU A 4 -21.04 11.19 19.22
C LEU A 4 -19.53 11.12 18.98
N PRO A 5 -19.07 10.36 17.96
CA PRO A 5 -17.68 10.33 17.57
C PRO A 5 -17.22 11.69 17.05
N GLN A 6 -15.96 12.03 17.28
CA GLN A 6 -15.34 13.19 16.64
C GLN A 6 -15.28 12.98 15.12
N TYR A 7 -15.54 14.04 14.36
CA TYR A 7 -15.54 13.99 12.90
C TYR A 7 -15.17 15.33 12.27
N THR A 8 -14.66 15.28 11.05
CA THR A 8 -14.48 16.46 10.19
C THR A 8 -15.63 16.53 9.19
N HIS A 9 -16.31 17.68 9.09
CA HIS A 9 -17.40 17.87 8.14
C HIS A 9 -16.96 18.72 6.95
N ILE A 10 -17.05 18.17 5.75
CA ILE A 10 -16.73 18.83 4.48
C ILE A 10 -18.03 19.02 3.70
N ILE A 11 -18.42 20.28 3.54
CA ILE A 11 -19.61 20.66 2.76
C ILE A 11 -19.21 20.73 1.29
N ASN A 12 -19.89 19.96 0.45
CA ASN A 12 -19.74 20.00 -1.01
C ASN A 12 -21.12 20.06 -1.67
N PRO A 13 -21.54 21.25 -2.20
CA PRO A 13 -22.85 21.44 -2.80
C PRO A 13 -23.17 20.53 -3.99
N LYS A 14 -22.15 19.97 -4.64
CA LYS A 14 -22.30 19.07 -5.78
C LYS A 14 -22.73 17.66 -5.38
N LEU A 15 -22.68 17.32 -4.11
CA LEU A 15 -23.10 16.01 -3.62
C LEU A 15 -24.61 15.93 -3.47
N LYS A 16 -25.18 14.77 -3.80
CA LYS A 16 -26.61 14.45 -3.61
C LYS A 16 -26.90 13.73 -2.29
N HIS A 17 -25.89 13.12 -1.70
CA HIS A 17 -26.01 12.28 -0.49
C HIS A 17 -24.95 12.64 0.55
N ILE A 18 -25.16 12.15 1.79
CA ILE A 18 -24.17 12.23 2.86
C ILE A 18 -23.30 10.98 2.76
N TYR A 19 -21.98 11.18 2.73
CA TYR A 19 -20.96 10.11 2.69
C TYR A 19 -20.19 10.12 3.99
N LEU A 20 -20.07 8.94 4.60
CA LEU A 20 -19.21 8.68 5.74
C LEU A 20 -17.96 7.97 5.23
N THR A 21 -16.79 8.49 5.53
CA THR A 21 -15.50 7.92 5.16
C THR A 21 -14.50 8.13 6.30
N PHE A 22 -13.34 7.49 6.20
CA PHE A 22 -12.23 7.76 7.10
C PHE A 22 -11.07 8.33 6.29
N ASP A 23 -10.30 9.23 6.91
CA ASP A 23 -9.04 9.71 6.35
C ASP A 23 -7.90 8.69 6.54
N ASN A 24 -6.69 9.06 6.13
CA ASN A 24 -5.52 8.20 6.25
C ASN A 24 -5.09 7.96 7.71
N GLU A 25 -5.51 8.83 8.63
CA GLU A 25 -5.21 8.74 10.06
C GLU A 25 -6.28 7.94 10.82
N GLY A 26 -7.38 7.59 10.15
CA GLY A 26 -8.52 6.88 10.73
C GLY A 26 -9.53 7.80 11.40
N ASN A 27 -9.50 9.11 11.13
CA ASN A 27 -10.49 10.04 11.61
C ASN A 27 -11.74 10.01 10.72
N LEU A 28 -12.91 10.11 11.33
CA LEU A 28 -14.19 10.11 10.62
C LEU A 28 -14.35 11.41 9.82
N VAL A 29 -14.59 11.31 8.53
CA VAL A 29 -14.87 12.44 7.63
C VAL A 29 -16.25 12.28 7.04
N ILE A 30 -17.08 13.32 7.18
CA ILE A 30 -18.41 13.41 6.60
C ILE A 30 -18.35 14.36 5.42
N LYS A 31 -18.74 13.90 4.23
CA LYS A 31 -18.88 14.74 3.03
C LYS A 31 -20.36 14.81 2.67
N SER A 32 -20.94 16.00 2.59
CA SER A 32 -22.35 16.15 2.30
C SER A 32 -22.68 17.47 1.57
N PRO A 33 -23.85 17.60 0.93
CA PRO A 33 -24.43 18.92 0.63
C PRO A 33 -24.68 19.68 1.91
N LYS A 34 -25.15 20.92 1.83
CA LYS A 34 -25.55 21.69 3.01
C LYS A 34 -26.75 21.00 3.69
N VAL A 35 -26.54 20.46 4.89
CA VAL A 35 -27.55 19.75 5.70
C VAL A 35 -27.50 20.26 7.14
N SER A 36 -28.60 20.08 7.88
CA SER A 36 -28.65 20.49 9.28
C SER A 36 -27.76 19.60 10.16
N GLN A 37 -27.19 20.17 11.20
CA GLN A 37 -26.42 19.47 12.22
C GLN A 37 -27.20 18.28 12.82
N ARG A 38 -28.49 18.46 13.12
CA ARG A 38 -29.36 17.39 13.62
C ARG A 38 -29.44 16.18 12.71
N LYS A 39 -29.42 16.37 11.38
CA LYS A 39 -29.44 15.27 10.40
C LYS A 39 -28.13 14.50 10.42
N ILE A 40 -27.01 15.18 10.61
CA ILE A 40 -25.70 14.53 10.75
C ILE A 40 -25.67 13.69 12.02
N GLU A 41 -26.11 14.24 13.15
CA GLU A 41 -26.12 13.55 14.45
C GLU A 41 -26.99 12.30 14.43
N GLN A 42 -28.20 12.38 13.85
CA GLN A 42 -29.07 11.22 13.66
C GLN A 42 -28.41 10.14 12.79
N LEU A 43 -27.70 10.53 11.73
CA LEU A 43 -26.97 9.59 10.87
C LEU A 43 -25.81 8.92 11.62
N LEU A 44 -25.06 9.68 12.43
CA LEU A 44 -23.97 9.15 13.25
C LEU A 44 -24.47 8.13 14.27
N LEU A 45 -25.57 8.43 14.95
CA LEU A 45 -26.22 7.51 15.89
C LEU A 45 -26.67 6.22 15.16
N LYS A 46 -27.36 6.37 14.04
CA LYS A 46 -27.82 5.22 13.22
C LYS A 46 -26.67 4.37 12.71
N LYS A 47 -25.49 4.95 12.46
CA LYS A 47 -24.32 4.29 11.90
C LYS A 47 -23.22 4.01 12.93
N SER A 48 -23.49 4.16 14.22
CA SER A 48 -22.51 4.02 15.30
C SER A 48 -21.80 2.68 15.29
N SER A 49 -22.54 1.57 15.15
CA SER A 49 -21.95 0.21 15.06
C SER A 49 -21.02 0.10 13.85
N TRP A 50 -21.44 0.56 12.66
CA TRP A 50 -20.61 0.55 11.47
C TRP A 50 -19.35 1.41 11.64
N ILE A 51 -19.47 2.59 12.26
CA ILE A 51 -18.34 3.49 12.53
C ILE A 51 -17.32 2.80 13.43
N ASN A 52 -17.76 2.18 14.53
CA ASN A 52 -16.88 1.49 15.48
C ASN A 52 -16.18 0.29 14.80
N THR A 53 -16.94 -0.58 14.14
CA THR A 53 -16.37 -1.73 13.42
C THR A 53 -15.40 -1.31 12.31
N SER A 54 -15.70 -0.20 11.61
CA SER A 54 -14.81 0.32 10.57
C SER A 54 -13.54 0.92 11.16
N LYS A 55 -13.66 1.65 12.29
CA LYS A 55 -12.51 2.21 13.01
C LYS A 55 -11.60 1.11 13.55
N GLU A 56 -12.17 0.07 14.15
CA GLU A 56 -11.43 -1.12 14.60
C GLU A 56 -10.72 -1.82 13.43
N LYS A 57 -11.41 -2.03 12.32
CA LYS A 57 -10.82 -2.61 11.10
C LYS A 57 -9.68 -1.74 10.54
N ILE A 58 -9.79 -0.41 10.61
CA ILE A 58 -8.72 0.50 10.18
C ILE A 58 -7.55 0.44 11.16
N GLN A 59 -7.80 0.40 12.46
CA GLN A 59 -6.75 0.23 13.48
C GLN A 59 -6.05 -1.12 13.36
N GLN A 60 -6.81 -2.21 13.11
CA GLN A 60 -6.26 -3.53 12.85
C GLN A 60 -5.51 -3.61 11.50
N LYS A 61 -5.91 -2.79 10.51
CA LYS A 61 -5.25 -2.66 9.21
C LYS A 61 -4.07 -1.69 9.21
N LYS A 62 -3.83 -0.94 10.29
CA LYS A 62 -2.58 -0.22 10.48
C LYS A 62 -1.49 -1.27 10.70
N GLY A 63 -1.11 -1.92 9.61
CA GLY A 63 0.10 -2.70 9.56
C GLY A 63 1.29 -1.84 9.98
N ARG A 64 2.42 -2.49 10.25
CA ARG A 64 3.66 -1.81 10.60
C ARG A 64 3.96 -0.73 9.54
N PRO A 65 4.04 0.57 9.91
CA PRO A 65 4.40 1.59 8.95
C PRO A 65 5.80 1.28 8.42
N LEU A 66 5.90 1.19 7.11
CA LEU A 66 7.16 0.95 6.41
C LEU A 66 7.80 2.30 6.06
N ASP A 67 7.94 3.18 7.04
CA ASP A 67 8.61 4.45 6.87
C ASP A 67 9.82 4.57 7.82
N PHE A 68 10.76 5.44 7.48
CA PHE A 68 11.99 5.67 8.24
C PHE A 68 11.84 6.77 9.31
N SER A 69 10.68 7.47 9.38
CA SER A 69 10.52 8.66 10.22
C SER A 69 10.58 8.37 11.72
N ASN A 70 10.29 7.13 12.10
CA ASN A 70 10.28 6.70 13.51
C ASN A 70 11.49 5.81 13.90
N THR A 71 12.19 5.25 12.91
CA THR A 71 13.37 4.41 13.10
C THR A 71 14.39 4.72 12.01
N LEU A 72 15.69 4.78 12.35
CA LEU A 72 16.76 4.90 11.37
C LEU A 72 16.99 3.54 10.69
N GLU A 73 15.91 2.98 10.09
CA GLU A 73 15.92 1.69 9.41
C GLU A 73 15.07 1.78 8.14
N LEU A 74 15.49 1.08 7.11
CA LEU A 74 14.73 0.86 5.89
C LEU A 74 14.52 -0.64 5.67
N TYR A 75 13.33 -1.00 5.21
CA TYR A 75 13.02 -2.39 4.88
C TYR A 75 13.39 -2.69 3.42
N TYR A 76 14.00 -3.86 3.19
CA TYR A 76 14.26 -4.39 1.86
C TYR A 76 14.10 -5.91 1.87
N LEU A 77 13.28 -6.45 0.97
CA LEU A 77 12.92 -7.87 0.85
C LEU A 77 12.48 -8.52 2.18
N GLY A 78 11.80 -7.74 3.03
CA GLY A 78 11.27 -8.21 4.32
C GLY A 78 12.17 -7.98 5.51
N GLU A 79 13.43 -7.67 5.29
CA GLU A 79 14.43 -7.43 6.35
C GLU A 79 14.58 -5.93 6.63
N ALA A 80 14.86 -5.60 7.89
CA ALA A 80 15.15 -4.24 8.32
C ALA A 80 16.65 -3.99 8.32
N TYR A 81 17.09 -2.98 7.60
CA TYR A 81 18.49 -2.59 7.51
C TYR A 81 18.72 -1.21 8.13
N PRO A 82 19.82 -1.00 8.86
CA PRO A 82 20.16 0.31 9.41
C PRO A 82 20.29 1.38 8.33
N LEU A 83 19.81 2.59 8.60
CA LEU A 83 19.99 3.77 7.76
C LEU A 83 21.01 4.71 8.41
N HIS A 84 22.16 4.86 7.81
CA HIS A 84 23.20 5.80 8.21
C HIS A 84 23.04 7.12 7.46
N LEU A 85 22.90 8.20 8.22
CA LEU A 85 22.84 9.56 7.69
C LEU A 85 24.22 10.22 7.87
N ALA A 86 24.90 10.54 6.78
CA ALA A 86 26.23 11.15 6.78
C ALA A 86 26.22 12.52 6.12
N GLN A 87 26.52 13.57 6.88
CA GLN A 87 26.66 14.92 6.34
C GLN A 87 27.99 15.08 5.61
N HIS A 88 27.98 15.76 4.46
CA HIS A 88 29.18 16.08 3.71
C HIS A 88 29.10 17.47 3.05
N SER A 89 30.21 17.98 2.54
CA SER A 89 30.31 19.33 1.95
C SER A 89 29.71 19.46 0.55
N LYS A 90 29.47 18.35 -0.15
CA LYS A 90 28.91 18.36 -1.52
C LYS A 90 27.40 18.59 -1.47
N LYS A 91 26.86 19.46 -2.32
CA LYS A 91 25.40 19.75 -2.40
C LYS A 91 24.56 18.58 -2.89
N ARG A 92 25.16 17.57 -3.54
CA ARG A 92 24.45 16.44 -4.13
C ARG A 92 24.17 15.36 -3.08
N ILE A 93 22.91 14.92 -2.96
CA ILE A 93 22.56 13.76 -2.14
C ILE A 93 22.99 12.50 -2.88
N HIS A 94 23.63 11.58 -2.16
CA HIS A 94 23.94 10.23 -2.62
C HIS A 94 23.30 9.23 -1.66
N PHE A 95 22.66 8.20 -2.22
CA PHE A 95 22.01 7.15 -1.46
C PHE A 95 22.44 5.80 -2.03
N ASP A 96 22.89 4.92 -1.15
CA ASP A 96 23.48 3.64 -1.49
C ASP A 96 23.05 2.55 -0.51
N PHE A 97 23.07 1.29 -0.97
CA PHE A 97 22.84 0.10 -0.19
C PHE A 97 23.96 -0.92 -0.50
N ASP A 98 24.71 -1.32 0.52
CA ASP A 98 25.86 -2.21 0.40
C ASP A 98 25.54 -3.69 0.71
N GLY A 99 24.27 -4.03 0.94
CA GLY A 99 23.80 -5.36 1.37
C GLY A 99 23.67 -5.53 2.87
N GLU A 100 24.26 -4.64 3.69
CA GLU A 100 24.19 -4.69 5.16
C GLU A 100 23.51 -3.47 5.75
N LYS A 101 23.62 -2.31 5.10
CA LYS A 101 23.04 -1.04 5.53
C LYS A 101 22.77 -0.10 4.36
N PHE A 102 21.89 0.83 4.62
CA PHE A 102 21.68 1.99 3.76
C PHE A 102 22.54 3.16 4.23
N THR A 103 23.14 3.89 3.30
CA THR A 103 23.87 5.11 3.61
C THR A 103 23.35 6.26 2.76
N LEU A 104 22.95 7.36 3.41
CA LEU A 104 22.52 8.58 2.74
C LEU A 104 23.50 9.71 3.10
N PHE A 105 24.21 10.19 2.08
CA PHE A 105 25.09 11.35 2.18
C PHE A 105 24.31 12.61 1.81
N TYR A 106 24.34 13.63 2.66
CA TYR A 106 23.61 14.88 2.44
C TYR A 106 24.42 16.11 2.85
N HIS A 107 24.10 17.27 2.27
CA HIS A 107 24.66 18.56 2.65
C HIS A 107 23.80 19.26 3.69
N THR A 108 22.52 19.42 3.38
CA THR A 108 21.50 20.01 4.26
C THR A 108 20.44 18.97 4.56
N TYR A 109 20.06 18.84 5.83
CA TYR A 109 19.04 17.89 6.26
C TYR A 109 17.66 18.31 5.72
N ASP A 110 17.05 17.45 4.92
CA ASP A 110 15.70 17.64 4.38
C ASP A 110 15.05 16.27 4.11
N GLU A 111 14.13 15.87 4.98
CA GLU A 111 13.43 14.57 4.90
C GLU A 111 12.67 14.39 3.58
N ARG A 112 12.13 15.46 2.99
CA ARG A 112 11.40 15.39 1.72
C ARG A 112 12.34 15.02 0.58
N LEU A 113 13.54 15.59 0.57
CA LEU A 113 14.56 15.23 -0.40
C LEU A 113 15.06 13.80 -0.19
N PHE A 114 15.24 13.37 1.07
CA PHE A 114 15.63 11.99 1.40
C PHE A 114 14.61 10.99 0.87
N GLN A 115 13.31 11.27 1.08
CA GLN A 115 12.23 10.43 0.60
C GLN A 115 12.25 10.24 -0.93
N ILE A 116 12.64 11.26 -1.69
CA ILE A 116 12.77 11.16 -3.16
C ILE A 116 13.84 10.14 -3.54
N HIS A 117 14.95 10.09 -2.79
CA HIS A 117 16.03 9.13 -3.05
C HIS A 117 15.63 7.71 -2.65
N PHE A 118 14.92 7.52 -1.53
CA PHE A 118 14.38 6.23 -1.13
C PHE A 118 13.35 5.73 -2.15
N ASP A 119 12.44 6.58 -2.59
CA ASP A 119 11.43 6.22 -3.59
C ASP A 119 12.07 5.82 -4.93
N ARG A 120 13.16 6.49 -5.32
CA ARG A 120 13.93 6.14 -6.52
C ARG A 120 14.61 4.79 -6.37
N PHE A 121 15.24 4.52 -5.24
CA PHE A 121 15.83 3.22 -4.94
C PHE A 121 14.78 2.11 -5.09
N TYR A 122 13.68 2.16 -4.35
CA TYR A 122 12.64 1.15 -4.45
C TYR A 122 12.02 1.00 -5.84
N LYS A 123 11.98 2.09 -6.60
CA LYS A 123 11.52 2.03 -8.00
C LYS A 123 12.50 1.27 -8.87
N ASN A 124 13.80 1.54 -8.74
CA ASN A 124 14.84 0.86 -9.51
C ASN A 124 14.85 -0.63 -9.17
N GLU A 125 14.86 -0.95 -7.87
CA GLU A 125 14.81 -2.35 -7.40
C GLU A 125 13.56 -3.09 -7.91
N ALA A 126 12.39 -2.44 -7.87
CA ALA A 126 11.15 -3.05 -8.38
C ALA A 126 11.22 -3.30 -9.89
N GLN A 127 11.84 -2.41 -10.66
CA GLN A 127 12.01 -2.55 -12.12
C GLN A 127 13.00 -3.63 -12.49
N GLU A 128 13.96 -3.92 -11.62
CA GLU A 128 14.96 -4.98 -11.83
C GLU A 128 14.43 -6.34 -11.34
N TYR A 129 13.85 -6.37 -10.15
CA TYR A 129 13.49 -7.60 -9.47
C TYR A 129 12.17 -8.23 -9.96
N ILE A 130 11.10 -7.44 -10.09
CA ILE A 130 9.74 -7.96 -10.32
C ILE A 130 9.55 -8.57 -11.73
N PRO A 131 10.13 -8.05 -12.83
CA PRO A 131 9.89 -8.57 -14.17
C PRO A 131 10.21 -10.04 -14.33
N SER A 132 11.35 -10.52 -13.80
CA SER A 132 11.74 -11.93 -13.86
C SER A 132 10.75 -12.85 -13.13
N HIS A 133 10.17 -12.39 -12.01
CA HIS A 133 9.13 -13.12 -11.29
C HIS A 133 7.82 -13.17 -12.07
N VAL A 134 7.45 -12.04 -12.71
CA VAL A 134 6.26 -11.98 -13.57
C VAL A 134 6.43 -12.96 -14.75
N GLU A 135 7.56 -12.97 -15.43
CA GLU A 135 7.85 -13.85 -16.55
C GLU A 135 7.75 -15.34 -16.13
N THR A 136 8.46 -15.69 -15.06
CA THR A 136 8.45 -17.06 -14.50
C THR A 136 7.03 -17.54 -14.16
N TRP A 137 6.25 -16.72 -13.48
CA TRP A 137 4.91 -17.11 -13.10
C TRP A 137 3.89 -17.01 -14.23
N ALA A 138 4.06 -16.09 -15.16
CA ALA A 138 3.25 -16.00 -16.37
C ALA A 138 3.38 -17.28 -17.21
N GLU A 139 4.59 -17.80 -17.37
CA GLU A 139 4.85 -19.08 -18.05
C GLU A 139 4.19 -20.24 -17.29
N LYS A 140 4.46 -20.41 -15.99
CA LYS A 140 3.89 -21.49 -15.16
C LYS A 140 2.35 -21.49 -15.15
N MET A 141 1.73 -20.31 -15.19
CA MET A 141 0.27 -20.13 -15.17
C MET A 141 -0.34 -20.15 -16.58
N SER A 142 0.48 -20.20 -17.65
CA SER A 142 0.08 -20.05 -19.05
C SER A 142 -0.78 -18.78 -19.25
N LEU A 143 -0.28 -17.65 -18.76
CA LEU A 143 -0.88 -16.33 -18.83
C LEU A 143 0.11 -15.34 -19.46
N SER A 144 -0.42 -14.36 -20.21
CA SER A 144 0.41 -13.37 -20.89
C SER A 144 -0.05 -11.94 -20.53
N PRO A 145 0.64 -11.24 -19.65
CA PRO A 145 0.41 -9.82 -19.44
C PRO A 145 0.82 -9.03 -20.69
N THR A 146 0.09 -7.95 -20.97
CA THR A 146 0.40 -7.08 -22.13
C THR A 146 1.46 -6.04 -21.83
N ASP A 147 1.63 -5.69 -20.56
CA ASP A 147 2.62 -4.72 -20.09
C ASP A 147 2.78 -4.83 -18.56
N VAL A 148 3.93 -4.41 -18.04
CA VAL A 148 4.22 -4.36 -16.60
C VAL A 148 4.66 -2.94 -16.23
N ARG A 149 3.98 -2.32 -15.27
CA ARG A 149 4.21 -0.93 -14.84
C ARG A 149 4.51 -0.85 -13.37
N PHE A 150 5.28 0.17 -13.00
CA PHE A 150 5.69 0.44 -11.63
C PHE A 150 5.28 1.83 -11.21
N ARG A 151 4.62 1.94 -10.05
CA ARG A 151 4.16 3.22 -9.49
C ARG A 151 4.04 3.14 -7.97
N LYS A 152 4.30 4.24 -7.28
CA LYS A 152 4.00 4.36 -5.86
C LYS A 152 2.51 4.63 -5.67
N THR A 153 1.82 3.77 -4.92
CA THR A 153 0.39 3.90 -4.61
C THR A 153 0.14 3.80 -3.11
N LYS A 154 -0.93 4.43 -2.62
CA LYS A 154 -1.27 4.46 -1.19
C LYS A 154 -2.30 3.40 -0.76
N ARG A 155 -2.84 2.60 -1.68
CA ARG A 155 -4.01 1.76 -1.37
C ARG A 155 -3.93 0.33 -1.87
N GLN A 156 -2.97 0.02 -2.71
CA GLN A 156 -2.87 -1.29 -3.33
C GLN A 156 -1.42 -1.66 -3.62
N TRP A 157 -1.11 -2.93 -3.52
CA TRP A 157 0.20 -3.47 -3.83
C TRP A 157 0.36 -3.79 -5.32
N GLY A 158 -0.74 -4.20 -5.96
CA GLY A 158 -0.79 -4.47 -7.39
C GLY A 158 -2.16 -4.17 -7.99
N SER A 159 -2.28 -4.27 -9.30
CA SER A 159 -3.53 -4.24 -10.05
C SER A 159 -3.35 -4.80 -11.46
N CYS A 160 -4.38 -5.47 -11.97
CA CYS A 160 -4.48 -5.89 -13.37
C CYS A 160 -5.62 -5.13 -14.06
N SER A 161 -5.32 -4.45 -15.15
CA SER A 161 -6.35 -3.73 -15.94
C SER A 161 -7.19 -4.67 -16.80
N GLY A 162 -8.31 -4.16 -17.35
CA GLY A 162 -9.12 -4.88 -18.33
C GLY A 162 -8.35 -5.27 -19.60
N LYS A 163 -7.24 -4.58 -19.90
CA LYS A 163 -6.34 -4.87 -21.02
C LYS A 163 -5.14 -5.74 -20.63
N ASN A 164 -5.19 -6.42 -19.48
CA ASN A 164 -4.12 -7.29 -18.94
C ASN A 164 -2.79 -6.56 -18.70
N VAL A 165 -2.81 -5.25 -18.48
CA VAL A 165 -1.63 -4.50 -18.00
C VAL A 165 -1.54 -4.69 -16.50
N LEU A 166 -0.42 -5.23 -16.03
CA LEU A 166 -0.11 -5.34 -14.61
C LEU A 166 0.55 -4.05 -14.12
N SER A 167 0.21 -3.63 -12.92
CA SER A 167 0.86 -2.49 -12.28
C SER A 167 1.20 -2.85 -10.85
N PHE A 168 2.47 -2.70 -10.48
CA PHE A 168 2.98 -3.03 -9.16
C PHE A 168 3.40 -1.77 -8.39
N ASN A 169 3.16 -1.79 -7.08
CA ASN A 169 3.62 -0.74 -6.20
C ASN A 169 5.13 -0.92 -5.94
N THR A 170 5.91 0.13 -6.19
CA THR A 170 7.36 0.09 -5.94
C THR A 170 7.71 -0.21 -4.48
N MET A 171 6.82 0.12 -3.54
CA MET A 171 7.01 -0.20 -2.12
C MET A 171 6.90 -1.71 -1.81
N MET A 172 6.52 -2.55 -2.78
CA MET A 172 6.57 -4.01 -2.62
C MET A 172 7.98 -4.50 -2.27
N MET A 173 9.02 -3.79 -2.70
CA MET A 173 10.41 -4.16 -2.38
C MET A 173 10.73 -4.11 -0.88
N LYS A 174 9.85 -3.59 -0.06
CA LYS A 174 9.93 -3.64 1.42
C LYS A 174 9.36 -4.94 2.01
N LEU A 175 8.59 -5.70 1.22
CA LEU A 175 7.91 -6.92 1.66
C LEU A 175 8.83 -8.14 1.57
N PRO A 176 8.57 -9.19 2.36
CA PRO A 176 9.22 -10.49 2.18
C PRO A 176 9.04 -11.03 0.77
N HIS A 177 10.05 -11.73 0.28
CA HIS A 177 10.08 -12.33 -1.05
C HIS A 177 8.81 -13.13 -1.38
N ASP A 178 8.40 -14.00 -0.47
CA ASP A 178 7.25 -14.88 -0.62
C ASP A 178 5.90 -14.14 -0.66
N VAL A 179 5.84 -12.95 -0.04
CA VAL A 179 4.69 -12.04 -0.12
C VAL A 179 4.67 -11.29 -1.45
N ILE A 180 5.85 -10.90 -1.97
CA ILE A 180 5.97 -10.31 -3.31
C ILE A 180 5.50 -11.33 -4.36
N GLU A 181 5.95 -12.58 -4.25
CA GLU A 181 5.57 -13.67 -5.13
C GLU A 181 4.05 -13.88 -5.14
N TYR A 182 3.43 -13.92 -3.96
CA TYR A 182 1.97 -13.98 -3.86
C TYR A 182 1.28 -12.85 -4.61
N ILE A 183 1.77 -11.60 -4.50
CA ILE A 183 1.17 -10.45 -5.18
C ILE A 183 1.31 -10.62 -6.71
N VAL A 184 2.45 -11.08 -7.20
CA VAL A 184 2.65 -11.36 -8.63
C VAL A 184 1.67 -12.40 -9.14
N ILE A 185 1.53 -13.53 -8.46
CA ILE A 185 0.58 -14.60 -8.81
C ILE A 185 -0.86 -14.08 -8.78
N HIS A 186 -1.21 -13.29 -7.77
CA HIS A 186 -2.53 -12.67 -7.61
C HIS A 186 -2.88 -11.78 -8.80
N GLU A 187 -1.98 -10.90 -9.20
CA GLU A 187 -2.23 -9.97 -10.31
C GLU A 187 -2.24 -10.71 -11.67
N LEU A 188 -1.44 -11.74 -11.84
CA LEU A 188 -1.49 -12.63 -13.00
C LEU A 188 -2.83 -13.37 -13.08
N ALA A 189 -3.35 -13.89 -11.97
CA ALA A 189 -4.63 -14.58 -11.94
C ALA A 189 -5.78 -13.69 -12.42
N HIS A 190 -5.68 -12.37 -12.23
CA HIS A 190 -6.64 -11.39 -12.77
C HIS A 190 -6.65 -11.29 -14.29
N ILE A 191 -5.65 -11.79 -15.00
CA ILE A 191 -5.69 -11.88 -16.47
C ILE A 191 -6.84 -12.78 -16.91
N ARG A 192 -7.03 -13.92 -16.22
CA ARG A 192 -8.10 -14.90 -16.52
C ARG A 192 -9.39 -14.60 -15.76
N HIS A 193 -9.30 -14.22 -14.49
CA HIS A 193 -10.46 -14.02 -13.60
C HIS A 193 -10.44 -12.60 -13.03
N LYS A 194 -11.24 -11.69 -13.58
CA LYS A 194 -11.25 -10.27 -13.18
C LYS A 194 -11.82 -10.01 -11.77
N HIS A 195 -12.51 -10.98 -11.19
CA HIS A 195 -13.16 -10.87 -9.89
C HIS A 195 -12.69 -11.99 -8.96
N HIS A 196 -12.59 -11.70 -7.66
CA HIS A 196 -12.16 -12.64 -6.61
C HIS A 196 -13.24 -13.69 -6.27
N GLN A 197 -13.77 -14.39 -7.27
CA GLN A 197 -14.72 -15.49 -7.12
C GLN A 197 -13.98 -16.82 -6.90
N LYS A 198 -14.72 -17.92 -6.77
CA LYS A 198 -14.16 -19.25 -6.47
C LYS A 198 -13.04 -19.65 -7.44
N ASP A 199 -13.27 -19.49 -8.73
CA ASP A 199 -12.32 -19.89 -9.78
C ASP A 199 -11.00 -19.09 -9.73
N PHE A 200 -11.07 -17.80 -9.35
CA PHE A 200 -9.89 -17.00 -9.09
C PHE A 200 -9.03 -17.61 -7.98
N TRP A 201 -9.66 -17.92 -6.85
CA TRP A 201 -8.93 -18.48 -5.70
C TRP A 201 -8.43 -19.89 -5.95
N GLN A 202 -9.15 -20.70 -6.72
CA GLN A 202 -8.68 -22.01 -7.15
C GLN A 202 -7.42 -21.91 -8.02
N LEU A 203 -7.39 -20.96 -8.98
CA LEU A 203 -6.19 -20.72 -9.79
C LEU A 203 -5.00 -20.26 -8.94
N VAL A 204 -5.20 -19.35 -7.99
CA VAL A 204 -4.14 -18.94 -7.06
C VAL A 204 -3.68 -20.12 -6.20
N GLU A 205 -4.60 -20.90 -5.63
CA GLU A 205 -4.29 -22.05 -4.76
C GLU A 205 -3.54 -23.16 -5.51
N GLN A 206 -3.84 -23.35 -6.79
CA GLN A 206 -3.16 -24.31 -7.66
C GLN A 206 -1.65 -24.02 -7.78
N HIS A 207 -1.27 -22.75 -7.85
CA HIS A 207 0.14 -22.32 -8.03
C HIS A 207 0.80 -21.92 -6.71
N LEU A 208 0.04 -21.57 -5.70
CA LEU A 208 0.52 -21.19 -4.36
C LEU A 208 -0.42 -21.78 -3.30
N PRO A 209 -0.29 -23.06 -2.92
CA PRO A 209 -1.21 -23.74 -1.99
C PRO A 209 -1.35 -23.07 -0.62
N ASP A 210 -0.29 -22.40 -0.17
CA ASP A 210 -0.25 -21.71 1.11
C ASP A 210 -0.57 -20.20 1.02
N TYR A 211 -1.19 -19.73 -0.08
CA TYR A 211 -1.50 -18.32 -0.31
C TYR A 211 -2.24 -17.65 0.86
N LYS A 212 -3.06 -18.39 1.61
CA LYS A 212 -3.79 -17.89 2.78
C LYS A 212 -2.85 -17.38 3.88
N LYS A 213 -1.67 -18.01 4.02
CA LYS A 213 -0.62 -17.56 4.94
C LYS A 213 -0.04 -16.24 4.44
N LYS A 214 0.23 -16.13 3.13
CA LYS A 214 0.77 -14.90 2.51
C LYS A 214 -0.21 -13.73 2.61
N VAL A 215 -1.51 -14.00 2.43
CA VAL A 215 -2.58 -12.99 2.67
C VAL A 215 -2.56 -12.49 4.11
N LYS A 216 -2.38 -13.40 5.08
CA LYS A 216 -2.30 -13.04 6.50
C LYS A 216 -1.05 -12.21 6.79
N GLU A 217 0.08 -12.60 6.20
CA GLU A 217 1.34 -11.87 6.31
C GLU A 217 1.24 -10.47 5.70
N LEU A 218 0.74 -10.37 4.46
CA LEU A 218 0.57 -9.09 3.76
C LEU A 218 -0.28 -8.08 4.56
N LYS A 219 -1.25 -8.55 5.35
CA LYS A 219 -2.09 -7.68 6.20
C LYS A 219 -1.31 -6.97 7.32
N LYS A 220 -0.10 -7.42 7.64
CA LYS A 220 0.76 -6.76 8.63
C LYS A 220 1.44 -5.51 8.06
N TYR A 221 1.41 -5.32 6.74
CA TYR A 221 2.06 -4.23 6.04
C TYR A 221 1.03 -3.26 5.46
N THR A 222 1.41 -2.00 5.36
CA THR A 222 0.63 -0.94 4.71
C THR A 222 1.41 -0.36 3.53
N THR A 223 0.68 0.04 2.47
CA THR A 223 1.28 0.69 1.29
C THR A 223 1.63 2.14 1.57
#